data_3a86d6b41f38df7f515441a02beac90c
#
_entry.id   3a86d6b41f38df7f515441a02beac90c
#
_cell.length_a   1.000
_cell.length_b   1.000
_cell.length_c   1.000
_cell.angle_alpha   90.00
_cell.angle_beta   90.00
_cell.angle_gamma   90.00
#
_symmetry.space_group_name_H-M   'P 1'
#
loop_
_entity.id
_entity.type
_entity.pdbx_description
1 polymer ?
#
loop_
_entity_poly.entity_id
_entity_poly.type
_entity_poly.pdbx_seq_one_letter_code
_entity_poly.pdbx_strand_id
1 'polypeptide(L)'
;MRIDQRTLDQLRDVKITRNYTRYAEGSVLIEFGHTKVLCTASIDNSVPRFLKGKGQGWVTAEYGMLPRSTHTRSDREAARGKQSGRTQEIQRLIGRSLRAMVDLKKLGENTITIDCDVIQADGGTRTAAITGAAVALIDAMNVLLEKKKIKQDPLKGLVAAISVGMYKDEALLDLCYEEDSSCQTDLNVVMTQAGEFIELQGTAEEKPFTRAQCNEMLELAEKGIQELIKKQQEALGW
;
A
#
# COMPACT_ATOMS: atom_id res chain seq x y z
N MET A 1 -23.50 -14.93 -0.30
CA MET A 1 -22.82 -14.84 -1.62
C MET A 1 -22.37 -13.39 -1.78
N ARG A 2 -21.11 -13.15 -2.08
CA ARG A 2 -20.56 -11.80 -2.28
C ARG A 2 -21.16 -11.15 -3.53
N ILE A 3 -21.15 -9.83 -3.60
CA ILE A 3 -21.79 -9.04 -4.66
C ILE A 3 -21.17 -9.35 -6.03
N ASP A 4 -19.87 -9.60 -6.07
CA ASP A 4 -19.09 -9.92 -7.26
C ASP A 4 -18.86 -11.44 -7.48
N GLN A 5 -19.60 -12.28 -6.74
CA GLN A 5 -19.60 -13.74 -6.82
C GLN A 5 -18.29 -14.43 -6.39
N ARG A 6 -17.32 -13.71 -5.81
CA ARG A 6 -16.12 -14.29 -5.21
C ARG A 6 -16.47 -15.18 -4.00
N THR A 7 -15.60 -16.14 -3.68
CA THR A 7 -15.63 -16.81 -2.37
C THR A 7 -15.19 -15.85 -1.26
N LEU A 8 -15.47 -16.20 0.00
CA LEU A 8 -15.17 -15.31 1.15
C LEU A 8 -13.68 -15.01 1.27
N ASP A 9 -12.85 -15.95 0.86
CA ASP A 9 -11.39 -15.96 0.97
C ASP A 9 -10.64 -15.66 -0.35
N GLN A 10 -11.34 -15.08 -1.34
CA GLN A 10 -10.79 -14.82 -2.67
C GLN A 10 -10.47 -13.33 -2.86
N LEU A 11 -9.27 -13.04 -3.37
CA LEU A 11 -8.89 -11.71 -3.85
C LEU A 11 -9.69 -11.31 -5.09
N ARG A 12 -9.86 -10.00 -5.31
CA ARG A 12 -10.19 -9.46 -6.64
C ARG A 12 -9.07 -9.79 -7.61
N ASP A 13 -9.32 -9.61 -8.91
CA ASP A 13 -8.23 -9.70 -9.88
C ASP A 13 -7.17 -8.63 -9.60
N VAL A 14 -5.92 -9.07 -9.40
CA VAL A 14 -4.79 -8.19 -9.04
C VAL A 14 -3.83 -8.10 -10.20
N LYS A 15 -3.61 -6.87 -10.68
CA LYS A 15 -2.66 -6.59 -11.76
C LYS A 15 -1.65 -5.53 -11.33
N ILE A 16 -0.36 -5.81 -11.58
CA ILE A 16 0.75 -4.91 -11.30
C ILE A 16 1.47 -4.63 -12.62
N THR A 17 1.40 -3.38 -13.10
CA THR A 17 2.04 -2.96 -14.34
C THR A 17 3.20 -2.03 -14.01
N ARG A 18 4.44 -2.51 -14.17
CA ARG A 18 5.67 -1.72 -13.94
C ARG A 18 5.99 -0.83 -15.14
N ASN A 19 6.84 0.16 -14.91
CA ASN A 19 7.28 1.14 -15.91
C ASN A 19 6.08 1.85 -16.59
N TYR A 20 5.05 2.14 -15.82
CA TYR A 20 3.81 2.69 -16.34
C TYR A 20 3.96 4.13 -16.83
N THR A 21 4.77 4.94 -16.15
CA THR A 21 5.11 6.30 -16.56
C THR A 21 6.62 6.41 -16.84
N ARG A 22 7.02 7.41 -17.64
CA ARG A 22 8.38 7.51 -18.20
C ARG A 22 9.44 8.03 -17.23
N TYR A 23 9.10 8.97 -16.33
CA TYR A 23 10.10 9.83 -15.71
C TYR A 23 10.52 9.42 -14.31
N ALA A 24 9.64 8.78 -13.54
CA ALA A 24 9.95 8.32 -12.20
C ALA A 24 10.89 7.10 -12.25
N GLU A 25 11.80 6.99 -11.27
CA GLU A 25 12.71 5.85 -11.17
C GLU A 25 12.01 4.53 -10.91
N GLY A 26 10.89 4.57 -10.17
CA GLY A 26 9.92 3.46 -10.08
C GLY A 26 8.54 3.95 -10.46
N SER A 27 7.79 3.17 -11.24
CA SER A 27 6.44 3.55 -11.66
C SER A 27 5.56 2.33 -11.88
N VAL A 28 4.50 2.24 -11.12
CA VAL A 28 3.60 1.08 -11.08
C VAL A 28 2.15 1.55 -11.13
N LEU A 29 1.38 1.01 -12.06
CA LEU A 29 -0.08 0.97 -11.92
C LEU A 29 -0.45 -0.32 -11.23
N ILE A 30 -1.09 -0.23 -10.06
CA ILE A 30 -1.68 -1.37 -9.37
C ILE A 30 -3.19 -1.33 -9.47
N GLU A 31 -3.79 -2.49 -9.73
CA GLU A 31 -5.22 -2.68 -9.86
C GLU A 31 -5.67 -3.82 -8.94
N PHE A 32 -6.66 -3.55 -8.09
CA PHE A 32 -7.40 -4.54 -7.30
C PHE A 32 -8.85 -4.50 -7.79
N GLY A 33 -9.20 -5.36 -8.75
CA GLY A 33 -10.47 -5.25 -9.46
C GLY A 33 -10.62 -3.87 -10.09
N HIS A 34 -11.61 -3.10 -9.62
CA HIS A 34 -11.86 -1.75 -10.10
C HIS A 34 -11.05 -0.66 -9.37
N THR A 35 -10.42 -0.95 -8.26
CA THR A 35 -9.50 0.01 -7.60
C THR A 35 -8.21 0.12 -8.41
N LYS A 36 -7.82 1.35 -8.77
CA LYS A 36 -6.62 1.66 -9.55
C LYS A 36 -5.82 2.76 -8.88
N VAL A 37 -4.55 2.48 -8.60
CA VAL A 37 -3.63 3.45 -7.98
C VAL A 37 -2.34 3.52 -8.80
N LEU A 38 -1.96 4.73 -9.18
CA LEU A 38 -0.64 5.00 -9.74
C LEU A 38 0.33 5.26 -8.58
N CYS A 39 1.39 4.46 -8.50
CA CYS A 39 2.44 4.59 -7.51
C CYS A 39 3.75 4.95 -8.21
N THR A 40 4.34 6.10 -7.90
CA THR A 40 5.64 6.49 -8.43
C THR A 40 6.66 6.65 -7.32
N ALA A 41 7.93 6.38 -7.62
CA ALA A 41 9.05 6.52 -6.71
C ALA A 41 10.09 7.45 -7.34
N SER A 42 10.41 8.54 -6.64
CA SER A 42 11.36 9.55 -7.07
C SER A 42 12.55 9.61 -6.12
N ILE A 43 13.77 9.64 -6.66
CA ILE A 43 15.02 9.67 -5.89
C ILE A 43 15.54 11.10 -5.75
N ASP A 44 15.80 11.53 -4.51
CA ASP A 44 16.58 12.73 -4.20
C ASP A 44 17.91 12.31 -3.53
N ASN A 45 19.03 12.84 -4.04
CA ASN A 45 20.36 12.58 -3.47
C ASN A 45 20.63 13.45 -2.23
N SER A 46 19.63 13.67 -1.42
CA SER A 46 19.69 14.40 -0.16
C SER A 46 18.75 13.78 0.86
N VAL A 47 18.93 14.13 2.11
CA VAL A 47 18.03 13.69 3.20
C VAL A 47 17.48 14.88 3.97
N PRO A 48 16.32 14.74 4.63
CA PRO A 48 15.78 15.75 5.52
C PRO A 48 16.82 16.22 6.54
N ARG A 49 16.71 17.48 6.96
CA ARG A 49 17.69 18.12 7.88
C ARG A 49 17.99 17.30 9.14
N PHE A 50 16.98 16.62 9.69
CA PHE A 50 17.13 15.81 10.92
C PHE A 50 17.96 14.54 10.71
N LEU A 51 18.21 14.11 9.45
CA LEU A 51 19.05 12.94 9.09
C LEU A 51 20.41 13.31 8.50
N LYS A 52 20.63 14.57 8.17
CA LYS A 52 21.88 15.02 7.51
C LYS A 52 23.11 14.68 8.37
N GLY A 53 24.08 14.00 7.77
CA GLY A 53 25.32 13.53 8.44
C GLY A 53 25.12 12.29 9.32
N LYS A 54 23.96 11.63 9.29
CA LYS A 54 23.72 10.40 10.06
C LYS A 54 24.00 9.12 9.25
N GLY A 55 24.36 9.25 7.96
CA GLY A 55 24.69 8.12 7.10
C GLY A 55 23.52 7.17 6.84
N GLN A 56 22.30 7.68 6.90
CA GLN A 56 21.09 6.90 6.60
C GLN A 56 20.13 7.67 5.71
N GLY A 57 19.40 6.93 4.86
CA GLY A 57 18.41 7.46 3.96
C GLY A 57 17.03 7.61 4.58
N TRP A 58 16.09 8.00 3.73
CA TRP A 58 14.70 8.17 4.13
C TRP A 58 13.75 7.68 3.03
N VAL A 59 12.63 7.14 3.44
CA VAL A 59 11.49 6.84 2.57
C VAL A 59 10.28 7.56 3.12
N THR A 60 9.63 8.35 2.29
CA THR A 60 8.40 9.07 2.61
C THR A 60 7.35 8.82 1.56
N ALA A 61 6.10 9.12 1.86
CA ALA A 61 5.01 8.92 0.93
C ALA A 61 4.01 10.07 0.97
N GLU A 62 3.46 10.37 -0.20
CA GLU A 62 2.29 11.21 -0.40
C GLU A 62 1.15 10.35 -0.96
N TYR A 63 -0.08 10.76 -0.70
CA TYR A 63 -1.27 10.07 -1.16
C TYR A 63 -2.32 11.09 -1.55
N GLY A 64 -2.99 10.83 -2.66
CA GLY A 64 -4.10 11.66 -3.11
C GLY A 64 -5.13 10.86 -3.90
N MET A 65 -6.32 11.44 -4.04
CA MET A 65 -7.39 10.89 -4.85
C MET A 65 -7.75 11.88 -5.96
N LEU A 66 -7.84 11.41 -7.20
CA LEU A 66 -8.35 12.24 -8.29
C LEU A 66 -9.80 12.66 -8.02
N PRO A 67 -10.23 13.85 -8.45
CA PRO A 67 -11.58 14.35 -8.19
C PRO A 67 -12.71 13.40 -8.58
N ARG A 68 -12.51 12.60 -9.64
CA ARG A 68 -13.47 11.62 -10.14
C ARG A 68 -13.01 10.18 -9.94
N SER A 69 -12.17 9.94 -8.95
CA SER A 69 -11.85 8.57 -8.54
C SER A 69 -13.03 7.85 -7.88
N THR A 70 -14.02 8.59 -7.40
CA THR A 70 -15.25 8.10 -6.74
C THR A 70 -16.50 8.42 -7.55
N HIS A 71 -17.65 7.90 -7.15
CA HIS A 71 -18.96 8.09 -7.81
C HIS A 71 -19.35 9.56 -7.96
N THR A 72 -19.06 10.38 -6.97
CA THR A 72 -19.26 11.82 -7.00
C THR A 72 -17.91 12.54 -7.10
N ARG A 73 -17.93 13.75 -7.71
CA ARG A 73 -16.71 14.56 -7.76
C ARG A 73 -16.36 15.12 -6.38
N SER A 74 -15.16 14.85 -5.92
CA SER A 74 -14.57 15.50 -4.75
C SER A 74 -13.70 16.68 -5.18
N ASP A 75 -13.53 17.70 -4.31
CA ASP A 75 -12.65 18.81 -4.57
C ASP A 75 -11.18 18.39 -4.45
N ARG A 76 -10.29 19.02 -5.22
CA ARG A 76 -8.85 18.85 -5.04
C ARG A 76 -8.42 19.45 -3.71
N GLU A 77 -7.68 18.70 -2.90
CA GLU A 77 -7.15 19.18 -1.63
C GLU A 77 -6.21 20.39 -1.80
N ALA A 78 -5.44 20.41 -2.90
CA ALA A 78 -4.59 21.55 -3.25
C ALA A 78 -5.40 22.85 -3.43
N ALA A 79 -6.63 22.79 -3.96
CA ALA A 79 -7.50 23.95 -4.09
C ALA A 79 -8.06 24.42 -2.74
N ARG A 80 -8.15 23.52 -1.76
CA ARG A 80 -8.57 23.86 -0.38
C ARG A 80 -7.42 24.41 0.48
N GLY A 81 -6.17 24.33 -0.02
CA GLY A 81 -4.97 24.79 0.69
C GLY A 81 -4.56 23.92 1.89
N LYS A 82 -5.21 22.77 2.13
CA LYS A 82 -4.87 21.82 3.18
C LYS A 82 -5.30 20.39 2.81
N GLN A 83 -4.51 19.43 3.27
CA GLN A 83 -4.85 18.01 3.19
C GLN A 83 -5.85 17.63 4.29
N SER A 84 -6.70 16.64 4.02
CA SER A 84 -7.59 16.04 5.02
C SER A 84 -6.80 15.20 6.04
N GLY A 85 -7.38 15.00 7.22
CA GLY A 85 -6.78 14.10 8.23
C GLY A 85 -6.62 12.67 7.69
N ARG A 86 -7.57 12.19 6.89
CA ARG A 86 -7.51 10.89 6.23
C ARG A 86 -6.31 10.79 5.27
N THR A 87 -6.09 11.79 4.43
CA THR A 87 -4.94 11.84 3.51
C THR A 87 -3.62 11.77 4.28
N GLN A 88 -3.47 12.58 5.32
CA GLN A 88 -2.25 12.59 6.16
C GLN A 88 -2.03 11.27 6.90
N GLU A 89 -3.09 10.65 7.39
CA GLU A 89 -3.02 9.34 8.04
C GLU A 89 -2.53 8.26 7.06
N ILE A 90 -3.10 8.20 5.85
CA ILE A 90 -2.72 7.23 4.83
C ILE A 90 -1.27 7.44 4.35
N GLN A 91 -0.83 8.68 4.15
CA GLN A 91 0.57 9.00 3.83
C GLN A 91 1.53 8.43 4.88
N ARG A 92 1.21 8.61 6.16
CA ARG A 92 2.02 8.10 7.28
C ARG A 92 2.03 6.57 7.32
N LEU A 93 0.90 5.94 7.06
CA LEU A 93 0.76 4.49 6.98
C LEU A 93 1.63 3.93 5.84
N ILE A 94 1.51 4.45 4.61
CA ILE A 94 2.33 4.02 3.47
C ILE A 94 3.82 4.19 3.78
N GLY A 95 4.23 5.38 4.23
CA GLY A 95 5.64 5.66 4.53
C GLY A 95 6.20 4.74 5.61
N ARG A 96 5.43 4.42 6.67
CA ARG A 96 5.83 3.48 7.73
C ARG A 96 5.98 2.06 7.18
N SER A 97 5.01 1.60 6.41
CA SER A 97 5.00 0.26 5.80
C SER A 97 6.22 0.05 4.91
N LEU A 98 6.53 1.02 4.06
CA LEU A 98 7.67 0.97 3.14
C LEU A 98 9.02 1.04 3.87
N ARG A 99 9.14 1.83 4.94
CA ARG A 99 10.37 1.84 5.74
C ARG A 99 10.67 0.50 6.41
N ALA A 100 9.66 -0.31 6.71
CA ALA A 100 9.88 -1.63 7.29
C ALA A 100 10.62 -2.58 6.32
N MET A 101 10.44 -2.41 5.01
CA MET A 101 11.09 -3.23 3.98
C MET A 101 12.50 -2.75 3.56
N VAL A 102 13.00 -1.65 4.14
CA VAL A 102 14.28 -1.03 3.72
C VAL A 102 15.27 -0.92 4.87
N ASP A 103 16.52 -1.29 4.62
CA ASP A 103 17.65 -0.91 5.46
C ASP A 103 18.09 0.52 5.11
N LEU A 104 17.64 1.48 5.92
CA LEU A 104 17.89 2.89 5.68
C LEU A 104 19.39 3.27 5.75
N LYS A 105 20.23 2.48 6.43
CA LYS A 105 21.68 2.70 6.44
C LYS A 105 22.31 2.31 5.10
N LYS A 106 21.87 1.19 4.51
CA LYS A 106 22.32 0.76 3.19
C LYS A 106 21.82 1.69 2.08
N LEU A 107 20.65 2.33 2.29
CA LEU A 107 20.12 3.34 1.36
C LEU A 107 21.03 4.58 1.29
N GLY A 108 21.89 4.82 2.31
CA GLY A 108 22.75 6.00 2.38
C GLY A 108 21.92 7.29 2.45
N GLU A 109 22.56 8.45 2.34
CA GLU A 109 21.87 9.74 2.43
C GLU A 109 21.07 10.08 1.15
N ASN A 110 20.20 9.16 0.72
CA ASN A 110 19.22 9.36 -0.33
C ASN A 110 17.82 9.37 0.26
N THR A 111 16.94 10.17 -0.32
CA THR A 111 15.48 10.12 -0.03
C THR A 111 14.77 9.49 -1.23
N ILE A 112 13.85 8.57 -0.96
CA ILE A 112 12.88 8.11 -1.96
C ILE A 112 11.51 8.61 -1.52
N THR A 113 10.91 9.45 -2.35
CA THR A 113 9.53 9.92 -2.19
C THR A 113 8.63 9.06 -3.04
N ILE A 114 7.61 8.53 -2.42
CA ILE A 114 6.56 7.74 -3.09
C ILE A 114 5.31 8.60 -3.21
N ASP A 115 4.79 8.71 -4.43
CA ASP A 115 3.52 9.35 -4.70
C ASP A 115 2.49 8.29 -5.08
N CYS A 116 1.35 8.28 -4.39
CA CYS A 116 0.25 7.35 -4.64
C CYS A 116 -1.01 8.12 -5.03
N ASP A 117 -1.35 8.09 -6.30
CA ASP A 117 -2.53 8.76 -6.86
C ASP A 117 -3.62 7.75 -7.18
N VAL A 118 -4.74 7.83 -6.46
CA VAL A 118 -5.91 6.99 -6.73
C VAL A 118 -6.63 7.49 -7.97
N ILE A 119 -6.59 6.71 -9.03
CA ILE A 119 -7.25 6.98 -10.30
C ILE A 119 -8.73 6.59 -10.22
N GLN A 120 -9.00 5.43 -9.62
CA GLN A 120 -10.34 4.89 -9.40
C GLN A 120 -10.38 4.16 -8.06
N ALA A 121 -11.41 4.43 -7.27
CA ALA A 121 -11.61 3.85 -5.95
C ALA A 121 -12.81 2.90 -5.94
N ASP A 122 -12.58 1.68 -5.49
CA ASP A 122 -13.60 0.65 -5.25
C ASP A 122 -13.18 -0.22 -4.04
N GLY A 123 -13.01 0.41 -2.87
CA GLY A 123 -12.49 -0.24 -1.65
C GLY A 123 -10.97 -0.52 -1.71
N GLY A 124 -10.33 -0.59 -0.56
CA GLY A 124 -8.91 -0.99 -0.44
C GLY A 124 -7.89 -0.07 -1.09
N THR A 125 -8.16 1.24 -1.24
CA THR A 125 -7.22 2.16 -1.92
C THR A 125 -5.89 2.30 -1.19
N ARG A 126 -5.89 2.32 0.16
CA ARG A 126 -4.67 2.41 0.97
C ARG A 126 -3.83 1.13 0.90
N THR A 127 -4.47 -0.03 0.88
CA THR A 127 -3.81 -1.33 0.79
C THR A 127 -3.23 -1.58 -0.60
N ALA A 128 -3.95 -1.23 -1.65
CA ALA A 128 -3.44 -1.22 -3.02
C ALA A 128 -2.25 -0.25 -3.16
N ALA A 129 -2.35 0.96 -2.59
CA ALA A 129 -1.25 1.93 -2.60
C ALA A 129 0.02 1.37 -1.96
N ILE A 130 -0.05 0.74 -0.76
CA ILE A 130 1.11 0.13 -0.10
C ILE A 130 1.70 -0.98 -0.97
N THR A 131 0.86 -1.87 -1.49
CA THR A 131 1.29 -3.05 -2.26
C THR A 131 1.96 -2.65 -3.59
N GLY A 132 1.40 -1.65 -4.29
CA GLY A 132 1.99 -1.13 -5.53
C GLY A 132 3.24 -0.29 -5.29
N ALA A 133 3.21 0.54 -4.26
CA ALA A 133 4.36 1.37 -3.86
C ALA A 133 5.57 0.54 -3.44
N ALA A 134 5.38 -0.64 -2.86
CA ALA A 134 6.48 -1.56 -2.54
C ALA A 134 7.25 -1.97 -3.79
N VAL A 135 6.56 -2.27 -4.89
CA VAL A 135 7.20 -2.60 -6.18
C VAL A 135 7.90 -1.38 -6.80
N ALA A 136 7.24 -0.21 -6.79
CA ALA A 136 7.85 1.02 -7.30
C ALA A 136 9.12 1.40 -6.50
N LEU A 137 9.11 1.21 -5.19
CA LEU A 137 10.27 1.45 -4.32
C LEU A 137 11.45 0.53 -4.66
N ILE A 138 11.18 -0.75 -4.95
CA ILE A 138 12.22 -1.71 -5.37
C ILE A 138 12.83 -1.26 -6.71
N ASP A 139 12.02 -0.85 -7.68
CA ASP A 139 12.51 -0.34 -8.95
C ASP A 139 13.44 0.87 -8.75
N ALA A 140 13.07 1.81 -7.88
CA ALA A 140 13.92 2.97 -7.55
C ALA A 140 15.22 2.56 -6.84
N MET A 141 15.17 1.59 -5.92
CA MET A 141 16.39 1.06 -5.27
C MET A 141 17.32 0.38 -6.28
N ASN A 142 16.77 -0.36 -7.25
CA ASN A 142 17.56 -0.96 -8.33
C ASN A 142 18.27 0.11 -9.18
N VAL A 143 17.61 1.22 -9.49
CA VAL A 143 18.24 2.36 -10.20
C VAL A 143 19.41 2.94 -9.38
N LEU A 144 19.30 3.04 -8.06
CA LEU A 144 20.41 3.48 -7.20
C LEU A 144 21.59 2.49 -7.22
N LEU A 145 21.33 1.19 -7.24
CA LEU A 145 22.35 0.14 -7.36
C LEU A 145 23.04 0.19 -8.73
N GLU A 146 22.28 0.23 -9.82
CA GLU A 146 22.78 0.32 -11.19
C GLU A 146 23.65 1.56 -11.41
N LYS A 147 23.21 2.71 -10.91
CA LYS A 147 23.98 3.98 -10.94
C LYS A 147 25.13 4.02 -9.93
N LYS A 148 25.36 2.94 -9.17
CA LYS A 148 26.39 2.83 -8.11
C LYS A 148 26.32 3.95 -7.06
N LYS A 149 25.13 4.47 -6.81
CA LYS A 149 24.87 5.46 -5.75
C LYS A 149 24.83 4.82 -4.36
N ILE A 150 24.47 3.56 -4.29
CA ILE A 150 24.52 2.71 -3.10
C ILE A 150 25.36 1.46 -3.42
N LYS A 151 25.98 0.87 -2.39
CA LYS A 151 26.93 -0.24 -2.54
C LYS A 151 26.30 -1.62 -2.30
N GLN A 152 25.21 -1.67 -1.57
CA GLN A 152 24.56 -2.90 -1.15
C GLN A 152 23.06 -2.74 -1.34
N ASP A 153 22.38 -3.84 -1.61
CA ASP A 153 20.93 -3.87 -1.69
C ASP A 153 20.34 -3.51 -0.32
N PRO A 154 19.51 -2.44 -0.24
CA PRO A 154 18.86 -2.04 0.98
C PRO A 154 17.57 -2.82 1.26
N LEU A 155 17.09 -3.69 0.35
CA LEU A 155 15.88 -4.46 0.54
C LEU A 155 16.04 -5.48 1.67
N LYS A 156 15.07 -5.52 2.58
CA LYS A 156 14.95 -6.55 3.64
C LYS A 156 13.98 -7.66 3.26
N GLY A 157 12.97 -7.34 2.48
CA GLY A 157 11.90 -8.26 2.06
C GLY A 157 10.68 -7.50 1.58
N LEU A 158 9.75 -8.21 0.97
CA LEU A 158 8.52 -7.65 0.43
C LEU A 158 7.51 -7.32 1.56
N VAL A 159 6.67 -6.34 1.27
CA VAL A 159 5.56 -5.91 2.13
C VAL A 159 4.31 -5.79 1.26
N ALA A 160 3.20 -6.30 1.74
CA ALA A 160 1.90 -6.10 1.13
C ALA A 160 0.83 -5.77 2.16
N ALA A 161 -0.29 -5.26 1.70
CA ALA A 161 -1.40 -4.87 2.55
C ALA A 161 -2.73 -5.29 1.94
N ILE A 162 -3.69 -5.64 2.80
CA ILE A 162 -5.02 -6.06 2.39
C ILE A 162 -6.08 -5.54 3.36
N SER A 163 -7.31 -5.38 2.88
CA SER A 163 -8.49 -5.17 3.72
C SER A 163 -9.22 -6.48 3.96
N VAL A 164 -9.70 -6.67 5.16
CA VAL A 164 -10.57 -7.77 5.56
C VAL A 164 -11.69 -7.19 6.43
N GLY A 165 -12.83 -7.87 6.52
CA GLY A 165 -13.91 -7.37 7.38
C GLY A 165 -14.95 -8.43 7.68
N MET A 166 -15.83 -8.11 8.65
CA MET A 166 -16.99 -8.92 9.01
C MET A 166 -18.23 -8.40 8.30
N TYR A 167 -18.81 -9.21 7.45
CA TYR A 167 -20.04 -8.91 6.74
C TYR A 167 -21.07 -10.02 6.96
N LYS A 168 -22.21 -9.70 7.59
CA LYS A 168 -23.24 -10.69 7.93
C LYS A 168 -22.70 -11.89 8.71
N ASP A 169 -21.86 -11.61 9.69
CA ASP A 169 -21.18 -12.58 10.56
C ASP A 169 -20.20 -13.54 9.84
N GLU A 170 -19.82 -13.25 8.58
CA GLU A 170 -18.79 -13.96 7.82
C GLU A 170 -17.58 -13.06 7.60
N ALA A 171 -16.38 -13.61 7.75
CA ALA A 171 -15.13 -12.88 7.45
C ALA A 171 -14.88 -12.87 5.94
N LEU A 172 -14.62 -11.68 5.38
CA LEU A 172 -14.36 -11.46 3.95
C LEU A 172 -12.95 -10.96 3.71
N LEU A 173 -12.28 -11.51 2.70
CA LEU A 173 -11.00 -11.05 2.20
C LEU A 173 -11.19 -10.02 1.07
N ASP A 174 -10.39 -8.95 1.09
CA ASP A 174 -10.29 -7.95 0.03
C ASP A 174 -11.64 -7.30 -0.30
N LEU A 175 -12.09 -6.42 0.59
CA LEU A 175 -13.39 -5.76 0.51
C LEU A 175 -13.45 -4.81 -0.71
N CYS A 176 -14.50 -4.93 -1.54
CA CYS A 176 -14.88 -3.88 -2.47
C CYS A 176 -15.62 -2.75 -1.75
N TYR A 177 -15.91 -1.63 -2.42
CA TYR A 177 -16.52 -0.46 -1.79
C TYR A 177 -17.87 -0.75 -1.14
N GLU A 178 -18.72 -1.54 -1.80
CA GLU A 178 -20.05 -1.87 -1.28
C GLU A 178 -19.97 -2.75 -0.03
N GLU A 179 -19.00 -3.66 0.03
CA GLU A 179 -18.73 -4.49 1.20
C GLU A 179 -18.13 -3.66 2.34
N ASP A 180 -17.10 -2.85 2.06
CA ASP A 180 -16.41 -1.98 3.00
C ASP A 180 -17.38 -1.00 3.68
N SER A 181 -18.26 -0.37 2.88
CA SER A 181 -19.26 0.59 3.39
C SER A 181 -20.41 0.00 4.18
N SER A 182 -20.58 -1.32 4.14
CA SER A 182 -21.70 -2.04 4.79
C SER A 182 -21.22 -3.13 5.77
N CYS A 183 -19.92 -3.30 5.96
CA CYS A 183 -19.39 -4.28 6.89
C CYS A 183 -19.55 -3.81 8.36
N GLN A 184 -19.70 -4.77 9.25
CA GLN A 184 -19.83 -4.53 10.70
C GLN A 184 -18.49 -4.11 11.32
N THR A 185 -17.40 -4.57 10.72
CA THR A 185 -16.01 -4.31 11.13
C THR A 185 -15.12 -4.39 9.91
N ASP A 186 -14.20 -3.45 9.75
CA ASP A 186 -13.14 -3.49 8.77
C ASP A 186 -11.75 -3.49 9.44
N LEU A 187 -10.84 -4.27 8.87
CA LEU A 187 -9.42 -4.25 9.23
C LEU A 187 -8.57 -4.00 7.97
N ASN A 188 -7.59 -3.11 8.12
CA ASN A 188 -6.49 -2.99 7.17
C ASN A 188 -5.24 -3.60 7.80
N VAL A 189 -4.66 -4.58 7.13
CA VAL A 189 -3.53 -5.37 7.64
C VAL A 189 -2.34 -5.18 6.72
N VAL A 190 -1.18 -4.87 7.31
CA VAL A 190 0.10 -4.74 6.59
C VAL A 190 1.07 -5.75 7.19
N MET A 191 1.64 -6.61 6.35
CA MET A 191 2.59 -7.65 6.79
C MET A 191 3.80 -7.71 5.86
N THR A 192 4.89 -8.24 6.43
CA THR A 192 6.07 -8.67 5.68
C THR A 192 5.82 -10.02 5.01
N GLN A 193 6.65 -10.37 4.01
CA GLN A 193 6.63 -11.71 3.39
C GLN A 193 6.90 -12.85 4.39
N ALA A 194 7.52 -12.55 5.53
CA ALA A 194 7.78 -13.51 6.61
C ALA A 194 6.57 -13.72 7.55
N GLY A 195 5.44 -13.06 7.29
CA GLY A 195 4.24 -13.17 8.13
C GLY A 195 4.25 -12.26 9.36
N GLU A 196 5.18 -11.30 9.46
CA GLU A 196 5.24 -10.36 10.57
C GLU A 196 4.35 -9.14 10.34
N PHE A 197 3.61 -8.74 11.36
CA PHE A 197 2.75 -7.56 11.28
C PHE A 197 3.55 -6.26 11.35
N ILE A 198 3.27 -5.34 10.43
CA ILE A 198 3.79 -3.97 10.44
C ILE A 198 2.75 -3.03 11.03
N GLU A 199 1.50 -3.21 10.62
CA GLU A 199 0.38 -2.40 11.13
C GLU A 199 -0.93 -3.17 11.07
N LEU A 200 -1.74 -3.00 12.11
CA LEU A 200 -3.12 -3.46 12.22
C LEU A 200 -3.99 -2.24 12.51
N GLN A 201 -4.93 -1.95 11.64
CA GLN A 201 -5.88 -0.87 11.83
C GLN A 201 -7.28 -1.43 11.63
N GLY A 202 -8.10 -1.41 12.66
CA GLY A 202 -9.44 -1.95 12.60
C GLY A 202 -10.43 -1.11 13.38
N THR A 203 -11.65 -1.04 12.86
CA THR A 203 -12.76 -0.30 13.45
C THR A 203 -14.01 -1.17 13.43
N ALA A 204 -14.75 -1.14 14.53
CA ALA A 204 -16.11 -1.68 14.59
C ALA A 204 -17.09 -0.54 14.34
N GLU A 205 -17.87 -0.63 13.26
CA GLU A 205 -18.81 0.41 12.88
C GLU A 205 -20.14 0.29 13.65
N GLU A 206 -20.67 -0.92 13.81
CA GLU A 206 -21.95 -1.16 14.48
C GLU A 206 -21.80 -1.92 15.80
N LYS A 207 -21.07 -3.03 15.79
CA LYS A 207 -20.92 -3.92 16.95
C LYS A 207 -19.45 -4.24 17.18
N PRO A 208 -19.00 -4.26 18.45
CA PRO A 208 -17.66 -4.76 18.78
C PRO A 208 -17.45 -6.18 18.26
N PHE A 209 -16.30 -6.43 17.67
CA PHE A 209 -15.91 -7.78 17.25
C PHE A 209 -15.19 -8.55 18.35
N THR A 210 -15.37 -9.83 18.38
CA THR A 210 -14.76 -10.73 19.35
C THR A 210 -13.30 -11.03 18.96
N ARG A 211 -12.52 -11.56 19.92
CA ARG A 211 -11.17 -12.04 19.65
C ARG A 211 -11.16 -13.17 18.59
N ALA A 212 -12.16 -14.03 18.59
CA ALA A 212 -12.28 -15.10 17.61
C ALA A 212 -12.45 -14.54 16.18
N GLN A 213 -13.35 -13.57 16.00
CA GLN A 213 -13.53 -12.87 14.73
C GLN A 213 -12.28 -12.10 14.29
N CYS A 214 -11.56 -11.48 15.24
CA CYS A 214 -10.29 -10.85 14.93
C CYS A 214 -9.27 -11.86 14.40
N ASN A 215 -9.13 -13.01 15.04
CA ASN A 215 -8.21 -14.06 14.59
C ASN A 215 -8.60 -14.58 13.19
N GLU A 216 -9.87 -14.82 12.94
CA GLU A 216 -10.39 -15.25 11.64
C GLU A 216 -10.05 -14.24 10.53
N MET A 217 -10.27 -12.94 10.77
CA MET A 217 -9.89 -11.88 9.84
C MET A 217 -8.38 -11.82 9.62
N LEU A 218 -7.57 -12.04 10.65
CA LEU A 218 -6.10 -12.04 10.52
C LEU A 218 -5.58 -13.24 9.73
N GLU A 219 -6.17 -14.42 9.89
CA GLU A 219 -5.85 -15.61 9.09
C GLU A 219 -6.17 -15.39 7.60
N LEU A 220 -7.33 -14.79 7.29
CA LEU A 220 -7.67 -14.39 5.92
C LEU A 220 -6.70 -13.34 5.37
N ALA A 221 -6.34 -12.35 6.18
CA ALA A 221 -5.40 -11.31 5.79
C ALA A 221 -4.03 -11.88 5.45
N GLU A 222 -3.51 -12.80 6.28
CA GLU A 222 -2.25 -13.49 6.01
C GLU A 222 -2.28 -14.23 4.68
N LYS A 223 -3.35 -15.02 4.43
CA LYS A 223 -3.55 -15.71 3.16
C LYS A 223 -3.51 -14.73 1.98
N GLY A 224 -4.30 -13.67 2.03
CA GLY A 224 -4.37 -12.67 0.96
C GLY A 224 -3.04 -11.95 0.74
N ILE A 225 -2.33 -11.62 1.81
CA ILE A 225 -1.00 -10.98 1.73
C ILE A 225 0.02 -11.90 1.08
N GLN A 226 0.03 -13.20 1.39
CA GLN A 226 0.92 -14.15 0.72
C GLN A 226 0.63 -14.27 -0.79
N GLU A 227 -0.63 -14.20 -1.19
CA GLU A 227 -0.99 -14.14 -2.61
C GLU A 227 -0.53 -12.84 -3.27
N LEU A 228 -0.67 -11.69 -2.60
CA LEU A 228 -0.18 -10.40 -3.09
C LEU A 228 1.35 -10.36 -3.21
N ILE A 229 2.08 -10.95 -2.26
CA ILE A 229 3.53 -11.10 -2.33
C ILE A 229 3.94 -11.89 -3.57
N LYS A 230 3.25 -12.99 -3.89
CA LYS A 230 3.50 -13.75 -5.13
C LYS A 230 3.27 -12.89 -6.37
N LYS A 231 2.22 -12.07 -6.39
CA LYS A 231 1.96 -11.12 -7.50
C LYS A 231 3.05 -10.07 -7.64
N GLN A 232 3.59 -9.57 -6.53
CA GLN A 232 4.74 -8.67 -6.54
C GLN A 232 5.99 -9.36 -7.11
N GLN A 233 6.27 -10.60 -6.69
CA GLN A 233 7.39 -11.41 -7.20
C GLN A 233 7.25 -11.65 -8.71
N GLU A 234 6.08 -12.10 -9.17
CA GLU A 234 5.79 -12.29 -10.61
C GLU A 234 6.06 -10.99 -11.40
N ALA A 235 5.58 -9.84 -10.90
CA ALA A 235 5.79 -8.54 -11.55
C ALA A 235 7.27 -8.13 -11.55
N LEU A 236 8.03 -8.49 -10.53
CA LEU A 236 9.48 -8.22 -10.42
C LEU A 236 10.32 -9.19 -11.24
N GLY A 237 9.77 -10.32 -11.66
CA GLY A 237 10.49 -11.38 -12.37
C GLY A 237 11.30 -12.29 -11.45
N TRP A 238 10.84 -12.49 -10.22
CA TRP A 238 11.48 -13.30 -9.17
C TRP A 238 10.84 -14.68 -9.03
#